data_54f0754c3d9c1510d5d09aa3938025c2
#
_entry.id   54f0754c3d9c1510d5d09aa3938025c2
#
_cell.length_a   1.000
_cell.length_b   1.000
_cell.length_c   1.000
_cell.angle_alpha   90.00
_cell.angle_beta   90.00
_cell.angle_gamma   90.00
#
_symmetry.space_group_name_H-M   'P 1'
#
loop_
_entity.id
_entity.type
_entity.pdbx_description
1 polymer ?
#
loop_
_entity_poly.entity_id
_entity_poly.type
_entity_poly.pdbx_seq_one_letter_code
_entity_poly.pdbx_strand_id
1 'polypeptide(L)'
;MSSYKHKKVISIGTVNELTGLSLRQIRYYEERELIYPERTKRGTRKYSFSDVETLLQIADKREEGVQTYEIRKDLQSSNKGKVMERMLRGQLNAHFRMNK
;
A
#
# COMPACT_ATOMS: atom_id res chain seq x y z
N MET A 1 -0.22 -1.64 19.29
CA MET A 1 0.06 -1.71 18.81
C MET A 1 -0.09 -2.14 17.55
N SER A 2 -0.16 -1.89 16.81
CA SER A 2 -0.47 -2.22 15.57
C SER A 2 0.64 -2.74 14.78
N SER A 3 1.62 -3.16 15.37
CA SER A 3 2.76 -3.62 14.64
C SER A 3 2.44 -4.86 13.81
N TYR A 4 1.42 -5.62 14.17
CA TYR A 4 1.10 -6.79 13.37
C TYR A 4 0.68 -6.43 11.95
N LYS A 5 0.21 -5.22 11.73
CA LYS A 5 -0.22 -4.82 10.40
C LYS A 5 0.95 -4.73 9.43
N HIS A 6 2.14 -4.50 9.94
CA HIS A 6 3.30 -4.32 9.08
C HIS A 6 4.18 -5.56 9.02
N LYS A 7 3.77 -6.64 9.65
CA LYS A 7 4.56 -7.86 9.59
C LYS A 7 4.37 -8.54 8.24
N LYS A 8 5.45 -8.91 7.62
CA LYS A 8 5.43 -9.52 6.29
C LYS A 8 5.27 -11.02 6.44
N VAL A 9 4.05 -11.46 6.63
CA VAL A 9 3.77 -12.87 6.85
C VAL A 9 2.72 -13.45 5.91
N ILE A 10 2.18 -12.65 5.00
CA ILE A 10 1.09 -13.08 4.14
C ILE A 10 1.63 -13.47 2.78
N SER A 11 1.25 -14.65 2.28
CA SER A 11 1.72 -15.11 0.98
C SER A 11 1.03 -14.37 -0.15
N ILE A 12 1.63 -14.38 -1.32
CA ILE A 12 1.04 -13.69 -2.46
C ILE A 12 -0.29 -14.33 -2.85
N GLY A 13 -0.43 -15.64 -2.65
CA GLY A 13 -1.70 -16.30 -2.92
C GLY A 13 -2.82 -15.77 -2.04
N THR A 14 -2.51 -15.55 -0.78
CA THR A 14 -3.50 -15.00 0.14
C THR A 14 -3.82 -13.54 -0.22
N VAL A 15 -2.81 -12.78 -0.62
CA VAL A 15 -3.04 -11.41 -1.06
C VAL A 15 -3.98 -11.42 -2.26
N ASN A 16 -3.75 -12.34 -3.19
CA ASN A 16 -4.61 -12.48 -4.35
C ASN A 16 -6.06 -12.72 -3.92
N GLU A 17 -6.26 -13.59 -2.95
CA GLU A 17 -7.61 -13.89 -2.49
C GLU A 17 -8.25 -12.70 -1.78
N LEU A 18 -7.48 -11.98 -1.01
CA LEU A 18 -8.02 -10.86 -0.25
C LEU A 18 -8.33 -9.65 -1.13
N THR A 19 -7.55 -9.43 -2.15
CA THR A 19 -7.71 -8.22 -2.96
C THR A 19 -8.44 -8.46 -4.26
N GLY A 20 -8.46 -9.69 -4.74
CA GLY A 20 -9.01 -9.97 -6.05
C GLY A 20 -8.07 -9.64 -7.18
N LEU A 21 -6.89 -9.14 -6.87
CA LEU A 21 -5.92 -8.81 -7.91
C LEU A 21 -5.16 -10.07 -8.33
N SER A 22 -4.81 -10.14 -9.61
CA SER A 22 -4.05 -11.29 -10.10
C SER A 22 -2.62 -11.22 -9.59
N LEU A 23 -1.94 -12.34 -9.60
CA LEU A 23 -0.54 -12.37 -9.19
C LEU A 23 0.30 -11.44 -10.04
N ARG A 24 -0.06 -11.37 -11.32
CA ARG A 24 0.64 -10.51 -12.24
C ARG A 24 0.48 -9.04 -11.87
N GLN A 25 -0.72 -8.65 -11.50
CA GLN A 25 -0.99 -7.27 -11.10
C GLN A 25 -0.25 -6.93 -9.82
N ILE A 26 -0.25 -7.85 -8.87
CA ILE A 26 0.45 -7.60 -7.61
C ILE A 26 1.94 -7.40 -7.86
N ARG A 27 2.53 -8.24 -8.69
CA ARG A 27 3.95 -8.10 -9.02
C ARG A 27 4.22 -6.83 -9.80
N TYR A 28 3.30 -6.45 -10.67
CA TYR A 28 3.43 -5.22 -11.42
C TYR A 28 3.50 -4.02 -10.48
N TYR A 29 2.62 -4.00 -9.47
CA TYR A 29 2.64 -2.89 -8.54
C TYR A 29 3.90 -2.88 -7.68
N GLU A 30 4.45 -4.05 -7.43
CA GLU A 30 5.74 -4.12 -6.76
C GLU A 30 6.83 -3.50 -7.64
N GLU A 31 6.81 -3.82 -8.93
CA GLU A 31 7.79 -3.28 -9.86
C GLU A 31 7.68 -1.77 -9.98
N ARG A 32 6.47 -1.26 -9.84
CA ARG A 32 6.25 0.18 -9.90
C ARG A 32 6.54 0.85 -8.55
N GLU A 33 7.05 0.08 -7.61
CA GLU A 33 7.43 0.60 -6.29
C GLU A 33 6.26 1.16 -5.50
N LEU A 34 5.12 0.52 -5.64
CA LEU A 34 3.95 0.92 -4.88
C LEU A 34 3.82 0.11 -3.59
N ILE A 35 4.40 -1.07 -3.55
CA ILE A 35 4.46 -1.89 -2.35
C ILE A 35 5.83 -2.53 -2.30
N TYR A 36 6.23 -2.96 -1.10
CA TYR A 36 7.58 -3.48 -0.88
C TYR A 36 7.54 -4.77 -0.07
N PRO A 37 7.27 -5.89 -0.72
CA PRO A 37 7.22 -7.17 0.01
C PRO A 37 8.61 -7.57 0.47
N GLU A 38 8.65 -8.43 1.48
CA GLU A 38 9.91 -9.00 1.92
C GLU A 38 10.10 -10.34 1.25
N ARG A 39 11.32 -10.74 1.04
CA ARG A 39 11.59 -12.05 0.49
C ARG A 39 12.20 -12.92 1.56
N THR A 40 11.74 -14.17 1.61
CA THR A 40 12.32 -15.13 2.53
C THR A 40 13.66 -15.58 1.98
N LYS A 41 14.37 -16.39 2.72
CA LYS A 41 15.65 -16.93 2.25
C LYS A 41 15.48 -17.70 0.96
N ARG A 42 14.31 -18.27 0.75
CA ARG A 42 14.06 -19.03 -0.46
C ARG A 42 13.60 -18.14 -1.61
N GLY A 43 13.49 -16.85 -1.37
CA GLY A 43 13.06 -15.93 -2.42
C GLY A 43 11.56 -15.75 -2.53
N THR A 44 10.80 -16.32 -1.60
CA THR A 44 9.36 -16.20 -1.62
C THR A 44 8.94 -14.82 -1.11
N ARG A 45 8.01 -14.20 -1.79
CA ARG A 45 7.51 -12.91 -1.38
C ARG A 45 6.56 -13.03 -0.21
N LYS A 46 6.68 -12.14 0.75
CA LYS A 46 5.75 -12.05 1.87
C LYS A 46 5.27 -10.62 2.00
N TYR A 47 4.00 -10.48 2.30
CA TYR A 47 3.34 -9.18 2.37
C TYR A 47 2.74 -8.98 3.75
N SER A 48 2.37 -7.74 4.05
CA SER A 48 1.72 -7.42 5.32
C SER A 48 0.27 -7.05 5.08
N PHE A 49 -0.51 -6.94 6.13
CA PHE A 49 -1.88 -6.45 6.00
C PHE A 49 -1.87 -5.02 5.49
N SER A 50 -0.89 -4.25 5.90
CA SER A 50 -0.73 -2.89 5.41
C SER A 50 -0.55 -2.90 3.89
N ASP A 51 0.20 -3.85 3.37
CA ASP A 51 0.37 -4.00 1.91
C ASP A 51 -0.96 -4.32 1.25
N VAL A 52 -1.77 -5.16 1.87
CA VAL A 52 -3.08 -5.52 1.32
C VAL A 52 -3.95 -4.26 1.23
N GLU A 53 -3.96 -3.46 2.28
CA GLU A 53 -4.75 -2.24 2.28
C GLU A 53 -4.27 -1.28 1.20
N THR A 54 -2.96 -1.17 1.04
CA THR A 54 -2.40 -0.32 0.01
C THR A 54 -2.81 -0.81 -1.38
N LEU A 55 -2.77 -2.12 -1.58
CA LEU A 55 -3.17 -2.67 -2.89
C LEU A 55 -4.63 -2.39 -3.19
N LEU A 56 -5.49 -2.43 -2.20
CA LEU A 56 -6.89 -2.11 -2.41
C LEU A 56 -7.06 -0.65 -2.80
N GLN A 57 -6.30 0.24 -2.19
CA GLN A 57 -6.34 1.65 -2.56
C GLN A 57 -5.83 1.85 -3.98
N ILE A 58 -4.78 1.14 -4.35
CA ILE A 58 -4.23 1.23 -5.69
C ILE A 58 -5.26 0.78 -6.70
N ALA A 59 -5.94 -0.33 -6.41
CA ALA A 59 -6.95 -0.85 -7.33
C ALA A 59 -8.05 0.16 -7.55
N ASP A 60 -8.51 0.80 -6.48
CA ASP A 60 -9.54 1.81 -6.59
C ASP A 60 -9.10 2.98 -7.46
N LYS A 61 -7.88 3.43 -7.25
CA LYS A 61 -7.39 4.56 -8.02
C LYS A 61 -7.19 4.22 -9.48
N ARG A 62 -6.73 3.00 -9.74
CA ARG A 62 -6.57 2.57 -11.12
C ARG A 62 -7.92 2.49 -11.82
N GLU A 63 -8.93 2.09 -11.09
CA GLU A 63 -10.27 2.04 -11.65
C GLU A 63 -10.76 3.44 -12.00
N GLU A 64 -10.31 4.43 -11.27
CA GLU A 64 -10.65 5.82 -11.52
C GLU A 64 -9.80 6.40 -12.65
N GLY A 65 -8.84 5.65 -13.15
CA GLY A 65 -8.00 6.13 -14.24
C GLY A 65 -6.70 6.77 -13.83
N VAL A 66 -6.36 6.70 -12.56
CA VAL A 66 -5.13 7.34 -12.07
C VAL A 66 -3.92 6.50 -12.47
N GLN A 67 -2.90 7.13 -12.97
CA GLN A 67 -1.68 6.43 -13.41
C GLN A 67 -0.85 5.99 -12.21
N THR A 68 -0.11 4.91 -12.38
CA THR A 68 0.67 4.36 -11.27
C THR A 68 1.68 5.34 -10.73
N TYR A 69 2.29 6.17 -11.58
CA TYR A 69 3.27 7.11 -11.06
C TYR A 69 2.60 8.17 -10.19
N GLU A 70 1.36 8.51 -10.49
CA GLU A 70 0.63 9.47 -9.68
C GLU A 70 0.26 8.86 -8.34
N ILE A 71 -0.13 7.58 -8.36
CA ILE A 71 -0.46 6.88 -7.13
C ILE A 71 0.76 6.80 -6.24
N ARG A 72 1.89 6.47 -6.82
CA ARG A 72 3.13 6.38 -6.06
C ARG A 72 3.48 7.70 -5.41
N LYS A 73 3.32 8.76 -6.17
CA LYS A 73 3.58 10.09 -5.66
C LYS A 73 2.66 10.43 -4.50
N ASP A 74 1.39 10.09 -4.65
CA ASP A 74 0.42 10.34 -3.59
C ASP A 74 0.73 9.55 -2.33
N LEU A 75 1.13 8.31 -2.48
CA LEU A 75 1.47 7.48 -1.34
C LEU A 75 2.67 8.05 -0.60
N GLN A 76 3.65 8.53 -1.33
CA GLN A 76 4.82 9.11 -0.71
C GLN A 76 4.47 10.41 0.00
N SER A 77 3.66 11.22 -0.62
CA SER A 77 3.19 12.45 -0.01
C SER A 77 2.40 12.19 1.23
N SER A 78 1.53 11.20 1.15
CA SER A 78 0.70 10.83 2.28
C SER A 78 1.55 10.41 3.46
N ASN A 79 2.59 9.65 3.20
CA ASN A 79 3.48 9.23 4.26
C ASN A 79 4.17 10.43 4.90
N LYS A 80 4.60 11.37 4.09
CA LYS A 80 5.20 12.58 4.61
C LYS A 80 4.19 13.37 5.40
N GLY A 81 2.99 13.45 4.89
CA GLY A 81 1.92 14.15 5.58
C GLY A 81 1.62 13.54 6.92
N LYS A 82 1.62 12.23 6.99
CA LYS A 82 1.35 11.56 8.24
C LYS A 82 2.42 11.84 9.28
N VAL A 83 3.66 11.88 8.84
CA VAL A 83 4.74 12.19 9.73
C VAL A 83 4.59 13.60 10.26
N MET A 84 4.30 14.54 9.39
CA MET A 84 4.11 15.89 9.81
C MET A 84 2.92 16.01 10.73
N GLU A 85 1.87 15.34 10.40
CA GLU A 85 0.68 15.38 11.21
C GLU A 85 0.96 14.91 12.61
N ARG A 86 1.75 13.86 12.75
CA ARG A 86 2.07 13.41 14.06
C ARG A 86 2.85 14.44 14.80
N MET A 87 3.73 15.13 14.13
CA MET A 87 4.51 16.13 14.77
C MET A 87 3.71 17.35 15.10
N LEU A 88 2.87 17.74 14.19
CA LEU A 88 2.10 18.92 14.41
C LEU A 88 0.84 18.64 15.07
N ARG A 89 0.46 17.56 15.24
CA ARG A 89 -0.65 17.29 15.89
C ARG A 89 -1.87 17.36 15.23
N GLY A 90 -2.35 16.56 14.74
CA GLY A 90 -3.47 16.49 14.25
C GLY A 90 -4.17 17.19 13.42
N GLN A 91 -3.85 18.03 12.88
CA GLN A 91 -4.71 18.74 12.31
C GLN A 91 -4.97 18.35 11.03
N LEU A 92 -4.45 17.71 10.45
CA LEU A 92 -4.72 17.54 9.30
C LEU A 92 -5.45 16.60 8.81
N ASN A 93 -5.77 15.76 9.37
CA ASN A 93 -6.40 14.87 8.85
C ASN A 93 -7.38 15.20 8.00
N ALA A 94 -7.88 16.11 8.10
CA ALA A 94 -8.86 16.40 7.35
C ALA A 94 -8.59 16.37 5.99
N HIS A 95 -7.71 16.78 5.58
CA HIS A 95 -7.54 16.98 4.35
C HIS A 95 -7.35 15.84 3.56
N PHE A 96 -7.27 14.93 3.88
CA PHE A 96 -6.97 13.90 3.18
C PHE A 96 -7.96 13.07 2.90
N ARG A 97 -8.67 13.31 3.11
CA ARG A 97 -9.54 12.73 2.89
C ARG A 97 -10.31 12.93 2.29
N MET A 98 -10.19 13.63 1.86
CA MET A 98 -10.72 13.83 1.50
C MET A 98 -10.92 13.68 0.85
N ASN A 99 -10.62 13.96 0.58
CA ASN A 99 -10.81 13.84 0.13
C ASN A 99 -11.04 13.26 -0.06
N LYS A 100 -10.95 13.24 -0.06
CA LYS A 100 -11.17 12.80 -0.05
C LYS A 100 -11.42 12.58 0.09
#